data_08cca0f6e473d3f6d8f67ee5acea56b5
#
_entry.id   08cca0f6e473d3f6d8f67ee5acea56b5
#
_cell.length_a   1.000
_cell.length_b   1.000
_cell.length_c   1.000
_cell.angle_alpha   90.00
_cell.angle_beta   90.00
_cell.angle_gamma   90.00
#
_symmetry.space_group_name_H-M   'P 1'
#
loop_
_entity.id
_entity.type
_entity.pdbx_description
1 polymer ?
#
loop_
_entity_poly.entity_id
_entity_poly.type
_entity_poly.pdbx_seq_one_letter_code
_entity_poly.pdbx_strand_id
1 'polypeptide(L)'
;MANIIEIVKDHWNEYAERFTETANKRMTLQCSQHLHSHMKLDSAQNVLEVAAAGGLGSLDIVQYLLDGRSKLPKHTKRTFTVTDLSPVMVDLATKNLSGAGTEAVEIKCKEANGQDLTEVVTGSVDRYIAGLCLQLTPDKDAMLREASRVLTADGIAGFTIWGSPDRSGMFTIIPTVNKELDFEDNAGEHSYFALGKDLPALRKRFAAAGFKDVRIWPYQCVVELWSADDFAKYEQKVYPIEDEELKARRFAIVNRLADEWLDKGTPIGLETYIILARK
;
A
#
# COMPACT_ATOMS: atom_id res chain seq x y z
N MET A 1 18.39 22.67 -4.83
CA MET A 1 18.09 21.35 -4.25
C MET A 1 16.75 20.92 -4.81
N ALA A 2 16.68 19.75 -5.44
CA ALA A 2 15.40 19.24 -5.92
C ALA A 2 14.43 19.08 -4.71
N ASN A 3 13.17 19.41 -4.93
CA ASN A 3 12.14 19.20 -3.92
C ASN A 3 12.01 17.69 -3.68
N ILE A 4 12.04 17.25 -2.43
CA ILE A 4 11.95 15.83 -2.07
C ILE A 4 10.68 15.16 -2.65
N ILE A 5 9.60 15.91 -2.81
CA ILE A 5 8.36 15.44 -3.42
C ILE A 5 8.58 15.12 -4.89
N GLU A 6 9.32 15.95 -5.64
CA GLU A 6 9.62 15.69 -7.04
C GLU A 6 10.50 14.44 -7.20
N ILE A 7 11.47 14.23 -6.31
CA ILE A 7 12.30 13.01 -6.31
C ILE A 7 11.41 11.77 -6.11
N VAL A 8 10.49 11.81 -5.15
CA VAL A 8 9.54 10.70 -4.90
C VAL A 8 8.63 10.48 -6.10
N LYS A 9 8.13 11.56 -6.71
CA LYS A 9 7.27 11.53 -7.90
C LYS A 9 7.99 10.89 -9.09
N ASP A 10 9.21 11.32 -9.38
CA ASP A 10 10.01 10.80 -10.48
C ASP A 10 10.32 9.31 -10.29
N HIS A 11 10.70 8.90 -9.08
CA HIS A 11 10.91 7.49 -8.75
C HIS A 11 9.66 6.64 -9.06
N TRP A 12 8.46 7.09 -8.66
CA TRP A 12 7.23 6.35 -8.90
C TRP A 12 6.78 6.41 -10.36
N ASN A 13 7.12 7.47 -11.11
CA ASN A 13 6.89 7.52 -12.55
C ASN A 13 7.69 6.43 -13.27
N GLU A 14 8.96 6.27 -12.94
CA GLU A 14 9.84 5.26 -13.54
C GLU A 14 9.45 3.82 -13.16
N TYR A 15 8.99 3.63 -11.92
CA TYR A 15 8.68 2.30 -11.37
C TYR A 15 7.23 1.83 -11.63
N ALA A 16 6.36 2.70 -12.16
CA ALA A 16 4.91 2.49 -12.21
C ALA A 16 4.47 1.19 -12.89
N GLU A 17 4.93 0.93 -14.12
CA GLU A 17 4.55 -0.27 -14.88
C GLU A 17 5.02 -1.55 -14.18
N ARG A 18 6.31 -1.56 -13.79
CA ARG A 18 6.92 -2.71 -13.12
C ARG A 18 6.21 -3.02 -11.79
N PHE A 19 5.92 -2.00 -10.98
CA PHE A 19 5.20 -2.17 -9.72
C PHE A 19 3.81 -2.74 -9.94
N THR A 20 3.08 -2.22 -10.92
CA THR A 20 1.71 -2.66 -11.23
C THR A 20 1.69 -4.12 -11.69
N GLU A 21 2.67 -4.56 -12.46
CA GLU A 21 2.74 -5.93 -12.98
C GLU A 21 3.23 -6.95 -11.94
N THR A 22 4.08 -6.56 -11.02
CA THR A 22 4.75 -7.47 -10.10
C THR A 22 4.20 -7.41 -8.69
N ALA A 23 4.63 -6.43 -7.89
CA ALA A 23 4.36 -6.34 -6.47
C ALA A 23 2.87 -6.13 -6.17
N ASN A 24 2.18 -5.34 -6.98
CA ASN A 24 0.78 -5.01 -6.75
C ASN A 24 -0.13 -6.26 -6.86
N LYS A 25 0.07 -7.09 -7.87
CA LYS A 25 -0.79 -8.27 -8.10
C LYS A 25 -0.66 -9.36 -7.04
N ARG A 26 0.47 -9.49 -6.37
CA ARG A 26 0.75 -10.65 -5.53
C ARG A 26 0.67 -10.36 -4.03
N MET A 27 1.08 -9.19 -3.59
CA MET A 27 1.21 -8.85 -2.17
C MET A 27 0.29 -7.71 -1.74
N THR A 28 0.35 -6.57 -2.42
CA THR A 28 -0.36 -5.37 -1.96
C THR A 28 -1.87 -5.50 -2.00
N LEU A 29 -2.42 -6.25 -2.97
CA LEU A 29 -3.86 -6.51 -3.05
C LEU A 29 -4.40 -7.26 -1.83
N GLN A 30 -3.62 -8.16 -1.23
CA GLN A 30 -4.07 -8.92 -0.06
C GLN A 30 -4.38 -7.99 1.13
N CYS A 31 -3.46 -7.10 1.50
CA CYS A 31 -3.70 -6.18 2.61
C CYS A 31 -4.72 -5.10 2.26
N SER A 32 -4.79 -4.65 1.00
CA SER A 32 -5.82 -3.71 0.55
C SER A 32 -7.22 -4.31 0.69
N GLN A 33 -7.47 -5.50 0.16
CA GLN A 33 -8.75 -6.19 0.27
C GLN A 33 -9.13 -6.44 1.73
N HIS A 34 -8.16 -6.84 2.57
CA HIS A 34 -8.43 -7.00 4.00
C HIS A 34 -8.79 -5.67 4.66
N LEU A 35 -8.10 -4.58 4.37
CA LEU A 35 -8.47 -3.24 4.85
C LEU A 35 -9.89 -2.86 4.41
N HIS A 36 -10.20 -3.01 3.12
CA HIS A 36 -11.48 -2.62 2.52
C HIS A 36 -12.66 -3.34 3.19
N SER A 37 -12.51 -4.63 3.53
CA SER A 37 -13.55 -5.42 4.20
C SER A 37 -13.98 -4.85 5.56
N HIS A 38 -13.17 -4.01 6.20
CA HIS A 38 -13.44 -3.37 7.48
C HIS A 38 -13.84 -1.88 7.38
N MET A 39 -13.76 -1.28 6.18
CA MET A 39 -14.02 0.15 5.95
C MET A 39 -15.50 0.52 5.85
N LYS A 40 -16.43 -0.43 5.92
CA LYS A 40 -17.88 -0.20 5.71
C LYS A 40 -18.16 0.57 4.42
N LEU A 41 -17.54 0.17 3.34
CA LEU A 41 -17.62 0.81 2.03
C LEU A 41 -19.03 0.71 1.42
N ASP A 42 -19.79 -0.31 1.79
CA ASP A 42 -21.20 -0.49 1.39
C ASP A 42 -22.10 0.68 1.82
N SER A 43 -21.72 1.42 2.87
CA SER A 43 -22.42 2.60 3.37
C SER A 43 -21.71 3.92 3.05
N ALA A 44 -20.64 3.90 2.27
CA ALA A 44 -19.88 5.09 1.91
C ALA A 44 -20.57 5.88 0.78
N GLN A 45 -20.47 7.22 0.84
CA GLN A 45 -20.94 8.11 -0.21
C GLN A 45 -19.76 8.78 -0.93
N ASN A 46 -18.80 9.32 -0.19
CA ASN A 46 -17.63 10.01 -0.73
C ASN A 46 -16.35 9.32 -0.26
N VAL A 47 -15.75 8.55 -1.16
CA VAL A 47 -14.51 7.81 -0.89
C VAL A 47 -13.33 8.51 -1.55
N LEU A 48 -12.26 8.71 -0.79
CA LEU A 48 -10.97 9.19 -1.28
C LEU A 48 -9.91 8.12 -1.03
N GLU A 49 -9.28 7.66 -2.09
CA GLU A 49 -8.09 6.82 -2.04
C GLU A 49 -6.86 7.62 -2.43
N VAL A 50 -5.82 7.56 -1.60
CA VAL A 50 -4.55 8.25 -1.79
C VAL A 50 -3.44 7.23 -2.00
N ALA A 51 -2.56 7.50 -2.96
CA ALA A 51 -1.52 6.59 -3.42
C ALA A 51 -2.10 5.25 -3.91
N ALA A 52 -3.11 5.33 -4.78
CA ALA A 52 -3.82 4.18 -5.34
C ALA A 52 -2.97 3.37 -6.32
N ALA A 53 -1.77 3.85 -6.68
CA ALA A 53 -0.92 3.29 -7.72
C ALA A 53 -1.73 3.11 -9.03
N GLY A 54 -1.52 2.01 -9.75
CA GLY A 54 -2.28 1.70 -10.98
C GLY A 54 -3.75 1.31 -10.78
N GLY A 55 -4.35 1.54 -9.60
CA GLY A 55 -5.78 1.38 -9.34
C GLY A 55 -6.29 -0.07 -9.27
N LEU A 56 -5.41 -1.08 -9.19
CA LEU A 56 -5.85 -2.48 -9.10
C LEU A 56 -6.57 -2.77 -7.77
N GLY A 57 -6.12 -2.17 -6.66
CA GLY A 57 -6.80 -2.24 -5.36
C GLY A 57 -8.13 -1.48 -5.37
N SER A 58 -8.21 -0.39 -6.14
CA SER A 58 -9.39 0.43 -6.30
C SER A 58 -10.59 -0.32 -6.89
N LEU A 59 -10.33 -1.34 -7.73
CA LEU A 59 -11.39 -2.20 -8.29
C LEU A 59 -12.19 -2.94 -7.20
N ASP A 60 -11.53 -3.34 -6.12
CA ASP A 60 -12.20 -3.96 -4.97
C ASP A 60 -13.12 -2.96 -4.24
N ILE A 61 -12.69 -1.71 -4.09
CA ILE A 61 -13.53 -0.62 -3.53
C ILE A 61 -14.78 -0.42 -4.39
N VAL A 62 -14.62 -0.40 -5.72
CA VAL A 62 -15.75 -0.25 -6.66
C VAL A 62 -16.79 -1.35 -6.45
N GLN A 63 -16.37 -2.60 -6.22
CA GLN A 63 -17.31 -3.72 -5.97
C GLN A 63 -18.16 -3.46 -4.72
N TYR A 64 -17.56 -2.98 -3.61
CA TYR A 64 -18.33 -2.60 -2.42
C TYR A 64 -19.31 -1.47 -2.69
N LEU A 65 -18.93 -0.46 -3.49
CA LEU A 65 -19.77 0.67 -3.82
C LEU A 65 -20.95 0.27 -4.74
N LEU A 66 -20.75 -0.73 -5.61
CA LEU A 66 -21.78 -1.27 -6.50
C LEU A 66 -22.65 -2.33 -5.83
N ASP A 67 -22.24 -2.88 -4.69
CA ASP A 67 -23.00 -3.94 -3.98
C ASP A 67 -24.40 -3.44 -3.61
N GLY A 68 -25.41 -4.18 -4.04
CA GLY A 68 -26.83 -3.90 -3.74
C GLY A 68 -27.19 -3.94 -2.24
N ARG A 69 -26.27 -4.39 -1.37
CA ARG A 69 -26.40 -4.39 0.10
C ARG A 69 -26.12 -3.04 0.74
N SER A 70 -25.91 -1.98 -0.04
CA SER A 70 -25.69 -0.62 0.46
C SER A 70 -26.78 -0.16 1.41
N LYS A 71 -26.37 0.47 2.52
CA LYS A 71 -27.28 1.10 3.51
C LYS A 71 -27.75 2.48 3.10
N LEU A 72 -27.26 3.02 2.02
CA LEU A 72 -27.65 4.34 1.50
C LEU A 72 -28.98 4.24 0.71
N PRO A 73 -29.77 5.33 0.65
CA PRO A 73 -30.95 5.39 -0.20
C PRO A 73 -30.62 5.05 -1.66
N LYS A 74 -31.52 4.33 -2.37
CA LYS A 74 -31.30 3.79 -3.72
C LYS A 74 -30.83 4.78 -4.78
N HIS A 75 -31.11 6.06 -4.61
CA HIS A 75 -30.74 7.14 -5.56
C HIS A 75 -29.55 7.99 -5.09
N THR A 76 -28.86 7.59 -4.02
CA THR A 76 -27.69 8.32 -3.56
C THR A 76 -26.55 8.15 -4.55
N LYS A 77 -26.14 9.26 -5.18
CA LYS A 77 -24.90 9.28 -5.97
C LYS A 77 -23.71 9.16 -5.05
N ARG A 78 -22.76 8.32 -5.42
CA ARG A 78 -21.50 8.11 -4.73
C ARG A 78 -20.36 8.65 -5.57
N THR A 79 -19.35 9.20 -4.92
CA THR A 79 -18.12 9.63 -5.58
C THR A 79 -16.95 8.85 -5.03
N PHE A 80 -16.19 8.25 -5.93
CA PHE A 80 -14.92 7.63 -5.61
C PHE A 80 -13.79 8.39 -6.31
N THR A 81 -13.00 9.10 -5.52
CA THR A 81 -11.82 9.82 -5.99
C THR A 81 -10.58 8.98 -5.73
N VAL A 82 -9.91 8.58 -6.81
CA VAL A 82 -8.70 7.79 -6.83
C VAL A 82 -7.54 8.71 -7.12
N THR A 83 -6.54 8.76 -6.23
CA THR A 83 -5.43 9.69 -6.41
C THR A 83 -4.08 9.03 -6.24
N ASP A 84 -3.09 9.53 -6.97
CA ASP A 84 -1.68 9.19 -6.78
C ASP A 84 -0.82 10.44 -7.01
N LEU A 85 0.41 10.45 -6.48
CA LEU A 85 1.38 11.51 -6.70
C LEU A 85 1.97 11.44 -8.12
N SER A 86 2.08 10.22 -8.67
CA SER A 86 2.62 9.95 -10.00
C SER A 86 1.53 10.08 -11.06
N PRO A 87 1.65 10.99 -12.04
CA PRO A 87 0.72 11.06 -13.18
C PRO A 87 0.71 9.74 -13.99
N VAL A 88 1.82 9.02 -14.08
CA VAL A 88 1.88 7.71 -14.75
C VAL A 88 0.99 6.70 -14.05
N MET A 89 1.01 6.67 -12.70
CA MET A 89 0.09 5.84 -11.92
C MET A 89 -1.37 6.25 -12.11
N VAL A 90 -1.65 7.55 -12.18
CA VAL A 90 -3.01 8.06 -12.44
C VAL A 90 -3.52 7.63 -13.81
N ASP A 91 -2.68 7.65 -14.84
CA ASP A 91 -3.03 7.17 -16.18
C ASP A 91 -3.33 5.68 -16.19
N LEU A 92 -2.50 4.87 -15.50
CA LEU A 92 -2.74 3.44 -15.31
C LEU A 92 -4.05 3.17 -14.55
N ALA A 93 -4.31 3.90 -13.47
CA ALA A 93 -5.54 3.79 -12.70
C ALA A 93 -6.76 4.16 -13.55
N THR A 94 -6.68 5.24 -14.35
CA THR A 94 -7.73 5.67 -15.28
C THR A 94 -8.04 4.57 -16.29
N LYS A 95 -7.01 3.93 -16.86
CA LYS A 95 -7.16 2.82 -17.79
C LYS A 95 -7.81 1.60 -17.12
N ASN A 96 -7.32 1.21 -15.94
CA ASN A 96 -7.78 0.02 -15.23
C ASN A 96 -9.21 0.17 -14.67
N LEU A 97 -9.63 1.40 -14.35
CA LEU A 97 -10.97 1.72 -13.84
C LEU A 97 -11.94 2.15 -14.96
N SER A 98 -11.50 2.15 -16.22
CA SER A 98 -12.35 2.51 -17.36
C SER A 98 -13.57 1.59 -17.43
N GLY A 99 -14.78 2.20 -17.48
CA GLY A 99 -16.03 1.45 -17.51
C GLY A 99 -16.48 0.82 -16.18
N ALA A 100 -15.72 0.97 -15.10
CA ALA A 100 -16.11 0.46 -13.79
C ALA A 100 -17.15 1.33 -13.06
N GLY A 101 -17.27 2.62 -13.44
CA GLY A 101 -18.28 3.53 -12.91
C GLY A 101 -19.69 3.27 -13.48
N THR A 102 -20.68 3.82 -12.80
CA THR A 102 -22.10 3.74 -13.19
C THR A 102 -22.79 5.08 -12.95
N GLU A 103 -24.09 5.20 -13.30
CA GLU A 103 -24.86 6.40 -12.93
C GLU A 103 -24.92 6.65 -11.41
N ALA A 104 -24.80 5.58 -10.61
CA ALA A 104 -24.82 5.64 -9.15
C ALA A 104 -23.44 5.83 -8.51
N VAL A 105 -22.35 5.48 -9.21
CA VAL A 105 -20.96 5.58 -8.73
C VAL A 105 -20.11 6.31 -9.74
N GLU A 106 -19.78 7.55 -9.45
CA GLU A 106 -18.85 8.37 -10.22
C GLU A 106 -17.42 8.10 -9.77
N ILE A 107 -16.53 7.70 -10.70
CA ILE A 107 -15.10 7.47 -10.43
C ILE A 107 -14.31 8.61 -11.05
N LYS A 108 -13.39 9.20 -10.27
CA LYS A 108 -12.49 10.27 -10.69
C LYS A 108 -11.06 9.89 -10.36
N CYS A 109 -10.19 9.80 -11.37
CA CYS A 109 -8.75 9.63 -11.18
C CYS A 109 -8.06 10.99 -11.33
N LYS A 110 -7.19 11.37 -10.39
CA LYS A 110 -6.43 12.63 -10.47
C LYS A 110 -5.11 12.56 -9.70
N GLU A 111 -4.15 13.39 -10.11
CA GLU A 111 -2.92 13.60 -9.36
C GLU A 111 -3.22 14.31 -8.03
N ALA A 112 -2.63 13.82 -6.92
CA ALA A 112 -2.68 14.51 -5.64
C ALA A 112 -1.49 14.09 -4.75
N ASN A 113 -0.99 15.05 -3.97
CA ASN A 113 -0.05 14.81 -2.89
C ASN A 113 -0.81 14.56 -1.59
N GLY A 114 -0.72 13.36 -1.02
CA GLY A 114 -1.40 13.02 0.24
C GLY A 114 -1.03 13.88 1.44
N GLN A 115 0.08 14.63 1.36
CA GLN A 115 0.52 15.58 2.40
C GLN A 115 -0.11 16.97 2.25
N ASP A 116 -0.73 17.23 1.10
CA ASP A 116 -1.38 18.50 0.75
C ASP A 116 -2.60 18.22 -0.11
N LEU A 117 -3.75 18.11 0.51
CA LEU A 117 -5.05 17.87 -0.12
C LEU A 117 -5.90 19.15 -0.13
N THR A 118 -5.28 20.31 -0.33
CA THR A 118 -5.98 21.63 -0.29
C THR A 118 -7.16 21.72 -1.24
N GLU A 119 -7.14 20.99 -2.36
CA GLU A 119 -8.28 20.90 -3.29
C GLU A 119 -9.45 20.06 -2.75
N VAL A 120 -9.25 19.28 -1.69
CA VAL A 120 -10.30 18.48 -1.07
C VAL A 120 -10.93 19.28 0.07
N VAL A 121 -12.23 19.51 -0.01
CA VAL A 121 -12.97 20.28 0.99
C VAL A 121 -12.90 19.62 2.36
N THR A 122 -12.68 20.40 3.42
CA THR A 122 -12.67 19.92 4.80
C THR A 122 -14.01 19.26 5.16
N GLY A 123 -13.94 18.07 5.75
CA GLY A 123 -15.13 17.34 6.21
C GLY A 123 -16.04 16.85 5.07
N SER A 124 -15.51 16.61 3.88
CA SER A 124 -16.29 16.18 2.71
C SER A 124 -16.18 14.69 2.38
N VAL A 125 -15.24 13.97 2.99
CA VAL A 125 -14.92 12.57 2.70
C VAL A 125 -15.40 11.70 3.86
N ASP A 126 -16.14 10.65 3.59
CA ASP A 126 -16.58 9.72 4.64
C ASP A 126 -15.70 8.45 4.73
N ARG A 127 -14.91 8.14 3.70
CA ARG A 127 -13.86 7.10 3.74
C ARG A 127 -12.59 7.61 3.09
N TYR A 128 -11.51 7.65 3.88
CA TYR A 128 -10.16 7.94 3.42
C TYR A 128 -9.33 6.65 3.45
N ILE A 129 -8.67 6.32 2.36
CA ILE A 129 -7.89 5.07 2.22
C ILE A 129 -6.47 5.42 1.75
N ALA A 130 -5.46 4.85 2.39
CA ALA A 130 -4.06 4.96 1.97
C ALA A 130 -3.31 3.65 2.25
N GLY A 131 -3.23 2.79 1.23
CA GLY A 131 -2.57 1.49 1.31
C GLY A 131 -1.06 1.60 1.11
N LEU A 132 -0.25 1.11 2.06
CA LEU A 132 1.21 1.01 2.00
C LEU A 132 1.93 2.31 1.58
N CYS A 133 1.36 3.46 1.91
CA CYS A 133 1.85 4.77 1.51
C CYS A 133 2.51 5.55 2.67
N LEU A 134 1.93 5.49 3.89
CA LEU A 134 2.35 6.35 5.00
C LEU A 134 3.85 6.24 5.32
N GLN A 135 4.44 5.02 5.25
CA GLN A 135 5.87 4.81 5.49
C GLN A 135 6.77 5.43 4.39
N LEU A 136 6.22 5.64 3.18
CA LEU A 136 6.94 6.23 2.04
C LEU A 136 6.90 7.76 2.05
N THR A 137 5.91 8.31 2.73
CA THR A 137 5.62 9.75 2.72
C THR A 137 6.70 10.53 3.47
N PRO A 138 7.31 11.58 2.89
CA PRO A 138 8.31 12.41 3.56
C PRO A 138 7.79 13.05 4.86
N ASP A 139 6.66 13.76 4.84
CA ASP A 139 5.98 14.30 6.02
C ASP A 139 4.73 13.48 6.35
N LYS A 140 4.92 12.45 7.16
CA LYS A 140 3.86 11.54 7.61
C LYS A 140 2.79 12.24 8.45
N ASP A 141 3.21 13.25 9.23
CA ASP A 141 2.31 14.00 10.10
C ASP A 141 1.42 14.95 9.30
N ALA A 142 1.94 15.56 8.20
CA ALA A 142 1.13 16.31 7.26
C ALA A 142 0.06 15.43 6.62
N MET A 143 0.44 14.24 6.13
CA MET A 143 -0.53 13.30 5.54
C MET A 143 -1.62 12.89 6.54
N LEU A 144 -1.28 12.62 7.79
CA LEU A 144 -2.27 12.28 8.83
C LEU A 144 -3.18 13.46 9.16
N ARG A 145 -2.65 14.70 9.22
CA ARG A 145 -3.46 15.91 9.41
C ARG A 145 -4.44 16.13 8.27
N GLU A 146 -3.99 15.95 7.02
CA GLU A 146 -4.86 16.07 5.84
C GLU A 146 -5.94 14.98 5.82
N ALA A 147 -5.59 13.73 6.11
CA ALA A 147 -6.57 12.64 6.26
C ALA A 147 -7.65 12.98 7.30
N SER A 148 -7.24 13.49 8.46
CA SER A 148 -8.18 13.95 9.49
C SER A 148 -9.00 15.15 9.03
N ARG A 149 -8.40 16.14 8.38
CA ARG A 149 -9.07 17.35 7.92
C ARG A 149 -10.20 17.04 6.93
N VAL A 150 -9.92 16.22 5.92
CA VAL A 150 -10.88 15.93 4.85
C VAL A 150 -12.02 15.04 5.30
N LEU A 151 -11.84 14.23 6.37
CA LEU A 151 -12.87 13.34 6.88
C LEU A 151 -14.04 14.10 7.51
N THR A 152 -15.24 13.60 7.30
CA THR A 152 -16.44 13.94 8.08
C THR A 152 -16.29 13.53 9.55
N ALA A 153 -17.15 14.04 10.44
CA ALA A 153 -17.11 13.69 11.88
C ALA A 153 -17.25 12.18 12.13
N ASP A 154 -18.06 11.49 11.32
CA ASP A 154 -18.29 10.04 11.42
C ASP A 154 -17.46 9.23 10.42
N GLY A 155 -16.50 9.88 9.74
CA GLY A 155 -15.67 9.27 8.72
C GLY A 155 -14.68 8.25 9.29
N ILE A 156 -14.25 7.34 8.42
CA ILE A 156 -13.25 6.31 8.73
C ILE A 156 -12.04 6.51 7.83
N ALA A 157 -10.86 6.67 8.42
CA ALA A 157 -9.59 6.54 7.72
C ALA A 157 -9.05 5.11 7.84
N GLY A 158 -8.59 4.56 6.73
CA GLY A 158 -7.95 3.26 6.65
C GLY A 158 -6.54 3.38 6.10
N PHE A 159 -5.58 2.74 6.77
CA PHE A 159 -4.19 2.68 6.31
C PHE A 159 -3.68 1.25 6.40
N THR A 160 -2.75 0.92 5.52
CA THR A 160 -1.85 -0.21 5.72
C THR A 160 -0.40 0.28 5.74
N ILE A 161 0.42 -0.29 6.61
CA ILE A 161 1.86 -0.01 6.68
C ILE A 161 2.64 -1.31 6.82
N TRP A 162 3.94 -1.27 6.59
CA TRP A 162 4.81 -2.40 6.90
C TRP A 162 4.83 -2.69 8.40
N GLY A 163 4.75 -3.97 8.76
CA GLY A 163 4.71 -4.46 10.14
C GLY A 163 6.09 -4.77 10.71
N SER A 164 6.29 -6.02 11.17
CA SER A 164 7.55 -6.48 11.76
C SER A 164 8.48 -7.09 10.70
N PRO A 165 9.78 -6.75 10.70
CA PRO A 165 10.76 -7.41 9.84
C PRO A 165 10.86 -8.91 10.11
N ASP A 166 10.69 -9.37 11.36
CA ASP A 166 10.81 -10.79 11.76
C ASP A 166 9.73 -11.69 11.10
N ARG A 167 8.68 -11.09 10.53
CA ARG A 167 7.61 -11.77 9.81
C ARG A 167 7.52 -11.37 8.34
N SER A 168 8.57 -10.74 7.82
CA SER A 168 8.59 -10.13 6.49
C SER A 168 9.72 -10.71 5.64
N GLY A 169 9.72 -12.05 5.47
CA GLY A 169 10.78 -12.79 4.76
C GLY A 169 11.13 -12.23 3.40
N MET A 170 10.15 -11.73 2.64
CA MET A 170 10.38 -11.11 1.34
C MET A 170 11.37 -9.94 1.40
N PHE A 171 11.36 -9.16 2.49
CA PHE A 171 12.20 -7.95 2.63
C PHE A 171 13.36 -8.12 3.62
N THR A 172 13.52 -9.30 4.21
CA THR A 172 14.63 -9.59 5.13
C THR A 172 15.58 -10.65 4.59
N ILE A 173 15.12 -11.53 3.69
CA ILE A 173 15.98 -12.47 2.96
C ILE A 173 16.91 -11.71 2.02
N ILE A 174 16.41 -10.76 1.22
CA ILE A 174 17.19 -10.08 0.20
C ILE A 174 18.36 -9.23 0.75
N PRO A 175 18.21 -8.45 1.83
CA PRO A 175 19.36 -7.81 2.48
C PRO A 175 20.45 -8.79 2.90
N THR A 176 20.10 -9.99 3.37
CA THR A 176 21.04 -11.04 3.70
C THR A 176 21.74 -11.58 2.45
N VAL A 177 21.01 -11.79 1.35
CA VAL A 177 21.57 -12.16 0.04
C VAL A 177 22.58 -11.13 -0.43
N ASN A 178 22.22 -9.84 -0.37
CA ASN A 178 23.09 -8.74 -0.79
C ASN A 178 24.40 -8.70 0.04
N LYS A 179 24.28 -8.94 1.35
CA LYS A 179 25.45 -9.04 2.23
C LYS A 179 26.37 -10.21 1.85
N GLU A 180 25.82 -11.38 1.52
CA GLU A 180 26.61 -12.56 1.11
C GLU A 180 27.22 -12.40 -0.29
N LEU A 181 26.70 -11.47 -1.10
CA LEU A 181 27.24 -11.11 -2.42
C LEU A 181 28.19 -9.91 -2.37
N ASP A 182 28.53 -9.40 -1.17
CA ASP A 182 29.35 -8.20 -0.95
C ASP A 182 28.77 -6.93 -1.62
N PHE A 183 27.42 -6.87 -1.74
CA PHE A 183 26.72 -5.65 -2.16
C PHE A 183 26.48 -4.77 -0.93
N GLU A 184 27.28 -3.71 -0.76
CA GLU A 184 27.14 -2.79 0.38
C GLU A 184 25.82 -2.04 0.36
N ASP A 185 25.33 -1.70 -0.84
CA ASP A 185 24.03 -1.07 -1.03
C ASP A 185 22.89 -2.06 -0.75
N ASN A 186 21.91 -1.64 0.08
CA ASN A 186 20.72 -2.44 0.45
C ASN A 186 21.01 -3.72 1.26
N ALA A 187 22.15 -3.81 1.97
CA ALA A 187 22.45 -4.89 2.90
C ALA A 187 21.86 -4.68 4.31
N GLY A 188 21.27 -3.52 4.57
CA GLY A 188 20.66 -3.14 5.84
C GLY A 188 19.15 -3.41 5.90
N GLU A 189 18.60 -3.25 7.11
CA GLU A 189 17.15 -3.32 7.30
C GLU A 189 16.44 -2.17 6.55
N HIS A 190 15.35 -2.49 5.89
CA HIS A 190 14.60 -1.52 5.11
C HIS A 190 13.92 -0.47 6.00
N SER A 191 14.14 0.82 5.72
CA SER A 191 13.63 1.95 6.53
C SER A 191 12.10 2.00 6.65
N TYR A 192 11.37 1.33 5.75
CA TYR A 192 9.90 1.29 5.78
C TYR A 192 9.32 0.53 6.98
N PHE A 193 10.11 -0.29 7.66
CA PHE A 193 9.71 -0.93 8.92
C PHE A 193 9.65 0.02 10.11
N ALA A 194 10.22 1.22 10.00
CA ALA A 194 10.37 2.14 11.13
C ALA A 194 9.03 2.49 11.83
N LEU A 195 7.94 2.66 11.08
CA LEU A 195 6.62 2.92 11.67
C LEU A 195 6.04 1.70 12.39
N GLY A 196 6.17 0.52 11.81
CA GLY A 196 5.64 -0.73 12.37
C GLY A 196 6.39 -1.19 13.62
N LYS A 197 7.65 -0.79 13.79
CA LYS A 197 8.48 -1.15 14.95
C LYS A 197 8.11 -0.39 16.23
N ASP A 198 7.45 0.78 16.12
CA ASP A 198 7.04 1.59 17.27
C ASP A 198 5.56 1.97 17.19
N LEU A 199 4.69 1.01 17.46
CA LEU A 199 3.24 1.23 17.49
C LEU A 199 2.80 2.27 18.54
N PRO A 200 3.40 2.38 19.73
CA PRO A 200 3.11 3.48 20.65
C PRO A 200 3.38 4.86 20.06
N ALA A 201 4.52 5.08 19.41
CA ALA A 201 4.82 6.34 18.72
C ALA A 201 3.86 6.58 17.56
N LEU A 202 3.53 5.55 16.78
CA LEU A 202 2.55 5.64 15.69
C LEU A 202 1.18 6.09 16.22
N ARG A 203 0.67 5.51 17.31
CA ARG A 203 -0.59 5.93 17.95
C ARG A 203 -0.57 7.40 18.38
N LYS A 204 0.56 7.89 18.91
CA LYS A 204 0.73 9.31 19.28
C LYS A 204 0.62 10.23 18.07
N ARG A 205 1.17 9.83 16.89
CA ARG A 205 1.03 10.60 15.64
C ARG A 205 -0.43 10.69 15.18
N PHE A 206 -1.17 9.59 15.24
CA PHE A 206 -2.62 9.60 14.92
C PHE A 206 -3.39 10.52 15.89
N ALA A 207 -3.11 10.44 17.18
CA ALA A 207 -3.75 11.29 18.18
C ALA A 207 -3.43 12.78 17.94
N ALA A 208 -2.17 13.11 17.63
CA ALA A 208 -1.74 14.47 17.30
C ALA A 208 -2.41 15.02 16.03
N ALA A 209 -2.77 14.16 15.08
CA ALA A 209 -3.53 14.51 13.88
C ALA A 209 -5.05 14.64 14.13
N GLY A 210 -5.53 14.38 15.36
CA GLY A 210 -6.93 14.54 15.74
C GLY A 210 -7.78 13.26 15.70
N PHE A 211 -7.18 12.10 15.48
CA PHE A 211 -7.88 10.81 15.58
C PHE A 211 -8.00 10.37 17.03
N LYS A 212 -9.20 9.96 17.46
CA LYS A 212 -9.52 9.57 18.84
C LYS A 212 -9.61 8.05 19.04
N ASP A 213 -10.12 7.33 18.04
CA ASP A 213 -10.23 5.88 18.07
C ASP A 213 -9.37 5.28 16.97
N VAL A 214 -8.28 4.60 17.36
CA VAL A 214 -7.31 4.00 16.43
C VAL A 214 -7.16 2.52 16.74
N ARG A 215 -7.54 1.68 15.78
CA ARG A 215 -7.40 0.21 15.82
C ARG A 215 -6.25 -0.19 14.93
N ILE A 216 -5.33 -1.00 15.44
CA ILE A 216 -4.16 -1.51 14.72
C ILE A 216 -4.04 -3.00 14.98
N TRP A 217 -3.95 -3.80 13.92
CA TRP A 217 -3.71 -5.25 14.03
C TRP A 217 -2.85 -5.77 12.89
N PRO A 218 -2.09 -6.86 13.08
CA PRO A 218 -1.24 -7.42 12.05
C PRO A 218 -2.06 -8.21 11.01
N TYR A 219 -1.56 -8.20 9.76
CA TYR A 219 -2.04 -9.03 8.67
C TYR A 219 -0.84 -9.53 7.84
N GLN A 220 -0.79 -10.83 7.57
CA GLN A 220 0.28 -11.43 6.80
C GLN A 220 -0.09 -11.49 5.31
N CYS A 221 0.58 -10.68 4.49
CA CYS A 221 0.58 -10.87 3.03
C CYS A 221 1.53 -12.02 2.69
N VAL A 222 1.05 -12.97 1.89
CA VAL A 222 1.79 -14.19 1.54
C VAL A 222 2.24 -14.12 0.09
N VAL A 223 3.52 -14.34 -0.15
CA VAL A 223 4.11 -14.43 -1.50
C VAL A 223 4.41 -15.89 -1.85
N GLU A 224 4.99 -16.63 -0.91
CA GLU A 224 5.32 -18.05 -1.10
C GLU A 224 5.15 -18.84 0.21
N LEU A 225 4.64 -20.07 0.11
CA LEU A 225 4.31 -20.94 1.22
C LEU A 225 5.10 -22.26 1.23
N TRP A 226 5.46 -22.76 0.04
CA TRP A 226 5.80 -24.16 -0.14
C TRP A 226 7.17 -24.40 -0.76
N SER A 227 7.64 -23.46 -1.60
CA SER A 227 8.79 -23.70 -2.48
C SER A 227 9.79 -22.55 -2.44
N ALA A 228 10.95 -22.82 -1.84
CA ALA A 228 12.09 -21.90 -1.89
C ALA A 228 12.53 -21.61 -3.35
N ASP A 229 12.46 -22.63 -4.22
CA ASP A 229 12.81 -22.54 -5.63
C ASP A 229 11.85 -21.60 -6.39
N ASP A 230 10.54 -21.66 -6.11
CA ASP A 230 9.56 -20.78 -6.72
C ASP A 230 9.72 -19.32 -6.23
N PHE A 231 10.09 -19.14 -4.96
CA PHE A 231 10.44 -17.81 -4.47
C PHE A 231 11.70 -17.25 -5.13
N ALA A 232 12.74 -18.07 -5.29
CA ALA A 232 13.98 -17.68 -5.96
C ALA A 232 13.74 -17.31 -7.43
N LYS A 233 12.90 -18.08 -8.15
CA LYS A 233 12.45 -17.74 -9.52
C LYS A 233 11.66 -16.44 -9.57
N TYR A 234 10.76 -16.21 -8.60
CA TYR A 234 10.02 -14.97 -8.50
C TYR A 234 10.97 -13.77 -8.32
N GLU A 235 11.95 -13.87 -7.42
CA GLU A 235 12.95 -12.84 -7.18
C GLU A 235 13.82 -12.54 -8.42
N GLN A 236 14.20 -13.57 -9.19
CA GLN A 236 14.91 -13.36 -10.47
C GLN A 236 14.06 -12.62 -11.51
N LYS A 237 12.75 -12.88 -11.52
CA LYS A 237 11.83 -12.18 -12.44
C LYS A 237 11.63 -10.71 -12.05
N VAL A 238 11.54 -10.44 -10.75
CA VAL A 238 11.33 -9.07 -10.23
C VAL A 238 12.60 -8.23 -10.34
N TYR A 239 13.76 -8.84 -10.06
CA TYR A 239 15.07 -8.19 -10.07
C TYR A 239 16.03 -8.94 -11.01
N PRO A 240 15.87 -8.79 -12.33
CA PRO A 240 16.70 -9.50 -13.29
C PRO A 240 18.15 -9.07 -13.20
N ILE A 241 19.07 -10.04 -13.37
CA ILE A 241 20.51 -9.85 -13.43
C ILE A 241 20.97 -10.38 -14.79
N GLU A 242 21.75 -9.59 -15.52
CA GLU A 242 22.27 -9.95 -16.85
C GLU A 242 23.48 -10.90 -16.78
N ASP A 243 24.32 -10.74 -15.76
CA ASP A 243 25.48 -11.62 -15.53
C ASP A 243 25.03 -12.99 -15.07
N GLU A 244 25.24 -14.02 -15.89
CA GLU A 244 24.74 -15.38 -15.65
C GLU A 244 25.42 -16.06 -14.45
N GLU A 245 26.69 -15.77 -14.14
CA GLU A 245 27.39 -16.32 -12.97
C GLU A 245 26.81 -15.71 -11.67
N LEU A 246 26.69 -14.39 -11.64
CA LEU A 246 26.07 -13.67 -10.51
C LEU A 246 24.61 -14.07 -10.29
N LYS A 247 23.87 -14.23 -11.39
CA LYS A 247 22.47 -14.69 -11.37
C LYS A 247 22.34 -16.07 -10.75
N ALA A 248 23.18 -17.02 -11.16
CA ALA A 248 23.18 -18.38 -10.62
C ALA A 248 23.59 -18.38 -9.12
N ARG A 249 24.61 -17.61 -8.75
CA ARG A 249 25.07 -17.46 -7.36
C ARG A 249 23.96 -16.84 -6.48
N ARG A 250 23.33 -15.75 -6.95
CA ARG A 250 22.21 -15.10 -6.24
C ARG A 250 21.03 -16.07 -6.07
N PHE A 251 20.67 -16.80 -7.12
CA PHE A 251 19.61 -17.78 -7.06
C PHE A 251 19.85 -18.84 -5.97
N ALA A 252 21.06 -19.40 -5.92
CA ALA A 252 21.41 -20.41 -4.94
C ALA A 252 21.31 -19.89 -3.49
N ILE A 253 21.75 -18.65 -3.24
CA ILE A 253 21.67 -18.02 -1.92
C ILE A 253 20.21 -17.74 -1.55
N VAL A 254 19.42 -17.15 -2.46
CA VAL A 254 17.98 -16.88 -2.24
C VAL A 254 17.25 -18.18 -1.93
N ASN A 255 17.48 -19.24 -2.72
CA ASN A 255 16.84 -20.54 -2.52
C ASN A 255 17.16 -21.12 -1.13
N ARG A 256 18.43 -21.14 -0.73
CA ARG A 256 18.84 -21.63 0.61
C ARG A 256 18.20 -20.83 1.75
N LEU A 257 18.26 -19.49 1.69
CA LEU A 257 17.69 -18.64 2.75
C LEU A 257 16.16 -18.71 2.80
N ALA A 258 15.52 -18.91 1.65
CA ALA A 258 14.07 -19.12 1.58
C ALA A 258 13.68 -20.48 2.19
N ASP A 259 14.47 -21.53 1.95
CA ASP A 259 14.27 -22.86 2.53
C ASP A 259 14.40 -22.79 4.06
N GLU A 260 15.49 -22.19 4.56
CA GLU A 260 15.70 -21.95 6.00
C GLU A 260 14.57 -21.12 6.65
N TRP A 261 13.91 -20.24 5.87
CA TRP A 261 12.77 -19.46 6.34
C TRP A 261 11.50 -20.32 6.41
N LEU A 262 11.21 -21.08 5.36
CA LEU A 262 10.03 -21.93 5.25
C LEU A 262 10.06 -23.10 6.27
N ASP A 263 11.24 -23.64 6.56
CA ASP A 263 11.44 -24.69 7.57
C ASP A 263 11.02 -24.27 9.00
N LYS A 264 10.98 -22.95 9.27
CA LYS A 264 10.44 -22.40 10.52
C LYS A 264 8.90 -22.40 10.58
N GLY A 265 8.23 -22.89 9.52
CA GLY A 265 6.77 -22.85 9.39
C GLY A 265 6.20 -21.45 9.15
N THR A 266 7.03 -20.52 8.67
CA THR A 266 6.63 -19.13 8.44
C THR A 266 6.54 -18.85 6.94
N PRO A 267 5.41 -18.30 6.43
CA PRO A 267 5.30 -17.96 5.01
C PRO A 267 6.30 -16.86 4.62
N ILE A 268 6.80 -16.91 3.39
CA ILE A 268 7.56 -15.81 2.82
C ILE A 268 6.56 -14.75 2.34
N GLY A 269 6.70 -13.53 2.84
CA GLY A 269 5.81 -12.44 2.51
C GLY A 269 6.16 -11.17 3.28
N LEU A 270 5.14 -10.35 3.53
CA LEU A 270 5.23 -9.13 4.30
C LEU A 270 4.16 -9.11 5.38
N GLU A 271 4.56 -8.99 6.64
CA GLU A 271 3.61 -8.55 7.66
C GLU A 271 3.27 -7.08 7.44
N THR A 272 1.99 -6.77 7.45
CA THR A 272 1.47 -5.41 7.42
C THR A 272 0.67 -5.14 8.68
N TYR A 273 0.60 -3.88 9.11
CA TYR A 273 -0.42 -3.45 10.06
C TYR A 273 -1.57 -2.80 9.31
N ILE A 274 -2.76 -3.30 9.61
CA ILE A 274 -4.02 -2.69 9.19
C ILE A 274 -4.41 -1.68 10.25
N ILE A 275 -4.77 -0.47 9.84
CA ILE A 275 -5.09 0.64 10.73
C ILE A 275 -6.43 1.23 10.33
N LEU A 276 -7.36 1.28 11.27
CA LEU A 276 -8.59 2.05 11.17
C LEU A 276 -8.57 3.18 12.19
N ALA A 277 -8.93 4.38 11.75
CA ALA A 277 -8.91 5.56 12.61
C ALA A 277 -10.20 6.39 12.43
N ARG A 278 -10.70 6.95 13.52
CA ARG A 278 -11.85 7.87 13.57
C ARG A 278 -11.50 9.13 14.34
N LYS A 279 -12.18 10.24 13.98
CA LYS A 279 -12.08 11.50 14.74
C LYS A 279 -12.66 11.41 16.14
#